data_ae09966b6adcb26bd199c0e0a8ac9300
#
_entry.id   ae09966b6adcb26bd199c0e0a8ac9300
#
_cell.length_a   1.000
_cell.length_b   1.000
_cell.length_c   1.000
_cell.angle_alpha   90.00
_cell.angle_beta   90.00
_cell.angle_gamma   90.00
#
_symmetry.space_group_name_H-M   'P 1'
#
loop_
_entity.id
_entity.type
_entity.pdbx_description
1 polymer ?
#
loop_
_entity_poly.entity_id
_entity_poly.type
_entity_poly.pdbx_seq_one_letter_code
_entity_poly.pdbx_strand_id
1 'polypeptide(L)'
;MSGMYQDLTGPEILTELTEESIVLLPIGAIEQHGPHLPLSVDYVIADEMARAVLEKCGKEIDLWVLPTLSFSKSNEHSWSPGTISLEYKTLMAVLNDIALSVSNKKKKKI
;
A
#
# COMPACT_ATOMS: atom_id res chain seq x y z
N MET A 1 2.11 6.33 -18.25
CA MET A 1 0.79 6.30 -17.60
C MET A 1 0.96 6.13 -16.12
N SER A 2 -0.05 6.49 -15.37
CA SER A 2 -0.02 6.40 -13.92
C SER A 2 -1.45 6.29 -13.41
N GLY A 3 -1.62 5.79 -12.20
CA GLY A 3 -2.93 5.71 -11.62
C GLY A 3 -2.97 4.80 -10.42
N MET A 4 -4.19 4.43 -10.02
CA MET A 4 -4.39 3.47 -8.94
C MET A 4 -4.31 2.08 -9.54
N TYR A 5 -3.44 1.26 -8.97
CA TYR A 5 -3.19 -0.08 -9.47
C TYR A 5 -4.48 -0.92 -9.55
N GLN A 6 -5.33 -0.79 -8.52
CA GLN A 6 -6.53 -1.61 -8.45
C GLN A 6 -7.60 -1.22 -9.46
N ASP A 7 -7.41 -0.13 -10.17
CA ASP A 7 -8.36 0.28 -11.20
C ASP A 7 -8.09 -0.39 -12.54
N LEU A 8 -6.95 -1.08 -12.65
CA LEU A 8 -6.63 -1.81 -13.87
C LEU A 8 -7.25 -3.21 -13.85
N THR A 9 -7.59 -3.69 -15.02
CA THR A 9 -7.96 -5.10 -15.16
C THR A 9 -6.68 -5.93 -15.25
N GLY A 10 -6.82 -7.25 -15.08
CA GLY A 10 -5.67 -8.14 -15.23
C GLY A 10 -4.98 -7.99 -16.57
N PRO A 11 -5.73 -8.05 -17.69
CA PRO A 11 -5.10 -7.84 -19.00
C PRO A 11 -4.41 -6.50 -19.14
N GLU A 12 -4.98 -5.44 -18.56
CA GLU A 12 -4.37 -4.11 -18.65
C GLU A 12 -3.02 -4.04 -17.93
N ILE A 13 -2.85 -4.85 -16.89
CA ILE A 13 -1.56 -4.89 -16.20
C ILE A 13 -0.45 -5.27 -17.18
N LEU A 14 -0.73 -6.19 -18.08
CA LEU A 14 0.27 -6.65 -19.02
C LEU A 14 0.70 -5.59 -20.04
N THR A 15 -0.19 -4.67 -20.35
CA THR A 15 0.11 -3.64 -21.34
C THR A 15 0.52 -2.32 -20.68
N GLU A 16 -0.01 -2.00 -19.51
CA GLU A 16 0.25 -0.72 -18.89
C GLU A 16 1.53 -0.68 -18.06
N LEU A 17 1.86 -1.76 -17.36
CA LEU A 17 3.05 -1.77 -16.54
C LEU A 17 4.23 -2.32 -17.31
N THR A 18 5.40 -1.70 -17.11
CA THR A 18 6.64 -2.11 -17.73
C THR A 18 7.69 -2.28 -16.65
N GLU A 19 8.90 -2.63 -17.07
CA GLU A 19 9.99 -2.76 -16.12
C GLU A 19 10.41 -1.41 -15.54
N GLU A 20 9.98 -0.33 -16.19
CA GLU A 20 10.28 1.01 -15.71
C GLU A 20 9.23 1.52 -14.74
N SER A 21 8.10 0.82 -14.63
CA SER A 21 7.01 1.27 -13.76
C SER A 21 7.41 1.20 -12.29
N ILE A 22 6.94 2.18 -11.53
CA ILE A 22 7.13 2.21 -10.08
C ILE A 22 5.79 1.89 -9.45
N VAL A 23 5.79 0.94 -8.54
CA VAL A 23 4.59 0.58 -7.79
C VAL A 23 4.79 0.99 -6.34
N LEU A 24 3.90 1.84 -5.85
CA LEU A 24 3.99 2.40 -4.51
C LEU A 24 2.97 1.72 -3.60
N LEU A 25 3.45 1.16 -2.49
CA LEU A 25 2.58 0.57 -1.48
C LEU A 25 2.57 1.46 -0.25
N PRO A 26 1.48 2.21 -0.01
CA PRO A 26 1.39 2.98 1.23
C PRO A 26 1.11 2.04 2.39
N ILE A 27 1.74 2.28 3.52
CA ILE A 27 1.55 1.45 4.70
C ILE A 27 1.12 2.34 5.85
N GLY A 28 -0.05 2.06 6.40
CA GLY A 28 -0.60 2.78 7.53
C GLY A 28 -0.63 1.92 8.78
N ALA A 29 -1.54 2.25 9.66
CA ALA A 29 -1.74 1.50 10.90
C ALA A 29 -3.11 1.85 11.45
N ILE A 30 -3.63 0.95 12.25
CA ILE A 30 -4.85 1.17 13.04
C ILE A 30 -4.39 1.06 14.48
N GLU A 31 -4.19 2.20 15.12
CA GLU A 31 -3.63 2.21 16.46
C GLU A 31 -4.10 3.41 17.26
N GLN A 32 -4.04 3.31 18.58
CA GLN A 32 -4.52 4.39 19.42
C GLN A 32 -3.68 5.66 19.24
N HIS A 33 -4.37 6.78 19.28
CA HIS A 33 -3.74 8.09 19.13
C HIS A 33 -4.30 9.09 20.14
N GLY A 34 -4.46 8.63 21.39
CA GLY A 34 -4.95 9.48 22.46
C GLY A 34 -6.47 9.59 22.46
N PRO A 35 -6.99 10.42 23.35
CA PRO A 35 -8.45 10.48 23.55
C PRO A 35 -9.21 11.26 22.49
N HIS A 36 -8.53 11.99 21.62
CA HIS A 36 -9.20 12.88 20.69
C HIS A 36 -8.95 12.57 19.21
N LEU A 37 -8.06 11.66 18.89
CA LEU A 37 -7.79 11.30 17.50
C LEU A 37 -8.25 9.87 17.23
N PRO A 38 -8.76 9.60 16.04
CA PRO A 38 -9.25 8.26 15.72
C PRO A 38 -8.08 7.29 15.49
N LEU A 39 -8.43 6.02 15.49
CA LEU A 39 -7.45 4.96 15.29
C LEU A 39 -6.82 4.99 13.90
N SER A 40 -7.49 5.65 12.95
CA SER A 40 -7.12 5.61 11.55
C SER A 40 -6.14 6.70 11.12
N VAL A 41 -5.57 7.46 12.05
CA VAL A 41 -4.71 8.59 11.69
C VAL A 41 -3.61 8.18 10.72
N ASP A 42 -2.87 7.14 11.05
CA ASP A 42 -1.74 6.75 10.20
C ASP A 42 -2.21 6.21 8.85
N TYR A 43 -3.33 5.49 8.85
CA TYR A 43 -3.89 4.99 7.60
C TYR A 43 -4.30 6.14 6.69
N VAL A 44 -5.00 7.14 7.23
CA VAL A 44 -5.47 8.27 6.44
C VAL A 44 -4.29 9.07 5.90
N ILE A 45 -3.27 9.31 6.73
CA ILE A 45 -2.10 10.04 6.30
C ILE A 45 -1.37 9.31 5.17
N ALA A 46 -1.15 8.02 5.33
CA ALA A 46 -0.46 7.24 4.31
C ALA A 46 -1.24 7.25 2.99
N ASP A 47 -2.56 7.07 3.08
CA ASP A 47 -3.41 7.02 1.91
C ASP A 47 -3.43 8.38 1.18
N GLU A 48 -3.62 9.45 1.92
CA GLU A 48 -3.69 10.79 1.33
C GLU A 48 -2.34 11.22 0.76
N MET A 49 -1.25 10.87 1.43
CA MET A 49 0.08 11.20 0.92
C MET A 49 0.35 10.48 -0.40
N ALA A 50 -0.01 9.21 -0.47
CA ALA A 50 0.21 8.46 -1.71
C ALA A 50 -0.59 9.05 -2.86
N ARG A 51 -1.82 9.46 -2.60
CA ARG A 51 -2.65 10.08 -3.63
C ARG A 51 -2.08 11.42 -4.05
N ALA A 52 -1.54 12.19 -3.11
CA ALA A 52 -0.92 13.46 -3.44
C ALA A 52 0.34 13.27 -4.29
N VAL A 53 1.13 12.25 -3.99
CA VAL A 53 2.30 11.94 -4.79
C VAL A 53 1.90 11.57 -6.21
N LEU A 54 0.85 10.76 -6.34
CA LEU A 54 0.35 10.38 -7.66
C LEU A 54 -0.09 11.62 -8.45
N GLU A 55 -0.80 12.52 -7.79
CA GLU A 55 -1.29 13.71 -8.45
C GLU A 55 -0.14 14.61 -8.92
N LYS A 56 0.89 14.73 -8.08
CA LYS A 56 1.99 15.63 -8.41
C LYS A 56 3.01 15.04 -9.36
N CYS A 57 3.26 13.75 -9.27
CA CYS A 57 4.35 13.12 -10.00
C CYS A 57 3.89 12.20 -11.12
N GLY A 58 2.61 11.85 -11.16
CA GLY A 58 2.13 10.82 -12.08
C GLY A 58 2.27 11.17 -13.55
N LYS A 59 2.46 12.43 -13.88
CA LYS A 59 2.65 12.80 -15.27
C LYS A 59 4.10 12.68 -15.70
N GLU A 60 5.00 12.65 -14.75
CA GLU A 60 6.44 12.63 -15.01
C GLU A 60 7.06 11.26 -14.84
N ILE A 61 6.43 10.42 -14.03
CA ILE A 61 6.93 9.08 -13.81
C ILE A 61 5.77 8.08 -13.96
N ASP A 62 6.12 6.87 -14.30
CA ASP A 62 5.16 5.80 -14.50
C ASP A 62 4.90 5.19 -13.13
N LEU A 63 3.90 5.73 -12.44
CA LEU A 63 3.65 5.44 -11.03
C LEU A 63 2.26 4.82 -10.84
N TRP A 64 2.24 3.68 -10.17
CA TRP A 64 1.00 2.96 -9.87
C TRP A 64 0.91 2.75 -8.37
N VAL A 65 -0.18 3.20 -7.78
CA VAL A 65 -0.36 3.18 -6.33
C VAL A 65 -1.26 2.04 -5.93
N LEU A 66 -0.77 1.17 -5.06
CA LEU A 66 -1.56 0.06 -4.52
C LEU A 66 -2.51 0.56 -3.44
N PRO A 67 -3.54 -0.22 -3.11
CA PRO A 67 -4.36 0.09 -1.96
C PRO A 67 -3.51 0.17 -0.71
N THR A 68 -3.84 1.11 0.16
CA THR A 68 -3.08 1.33 1.39
C THR A 68 -3.24 0.12 2.32
N LEU A 69 -2.11 -0.36 2.83
CA LEU A 69 -2.12 -1.46 3.80
C LEU A 69 -2.53 -0.88 5.15
N SER A 70 -3.66 -1.37 5.66
CA SER A 70 -4.24 -0.82 6.89
C SER A 70 -3.56 -1.31 8.15
N PHE A 71 -3.08 -2.54 8.15
CA PHE A 71 -2.55 -3.17 9.35
C PHE A 71 -1.06 -3.38 9.20
N SER A 72 -0.30 -2.92 10.21
CA SER A 72 1.14 -3.09 10.21
C SER A 72 1.60 -3.40 11.62
N LYS A 73 2.89 -3.22 11.89
CA LYS A 73 3.44 -3.51 13.19
C LYS A 73 3.24 -2.32 14.10
N SER A 74 2.60 -2.54 15.24
CA SER A 74 2.30 -1.49 16.19
C SER A 74 2.46 -2.01 17.63
N ASN A 75 3.57 -2.71 17.89
CA ASN A 75 3.79 -3.36 19.18
C ASN A 75 3.76 -2.40 20.34
N GLU A 76 4.30 -1.20 20.13
CA GLU A 76 4.40 -0.22 21.22
C GLU A 76 3.02 0.26 21.67
N HIS A 77 1.99 0.04 20.87
CA HIS A 77 0.63 0.42 21.23
C HIS A 77 -0.29 -0.78 21.39
N SER A 78 0.26 -1.99 21.37
CA SER A 78 -0.57 -3.19 21.36
C SER A 78 -1.36 -3.37 22.66
N TRP A 79 -0.94 -2.70 23.72
CA TRP A 79 -1.63 -2.77 25.02
C TRP A 79 -2.95 -1.99 25.03
N SER A 80 -3.16 -1.10 24.08
CA SER A 80 -4.28 -0.19 24.16
C SER A 80 -5.48 -0.69 23.34
N PRO A 81 -6.70 -0.31 23.78
CA PRO A 81 -7.89 -0.73 23.05
C PRO A 81 -7.90 -0.20 21.62
N GLY A 82 -8.31 -1.05 20.72
CA GLY A 82 -8.47 -0.67 19.31
C GLY A 82 -7.26 -0.86 18.44
N THR A 83 -6.07 -0.93 19.01
CA THR A 83 -4.87 -1.12 18.22
C THR A 83 -4.84 -2.54 17.64
N ILE A 84 -4.55 -2.62 16.34
CA ILE A 84 -4.37 -3.90 15.66
C ILE A 84 -2.93 -3.96 15.21
N SER A 85 -2.20 -4.95 15.70
CA SER A 85 -0.77 -5.04 15.39
C SER A 85 -0.47 -6.40 14.80
N LEU A 86 0.29 -6.40 13.71
CA LEU A 86 0.83 -7.62 13.15
C LEU A 86 2.18 -7.88 13.78
N GLU A 87 2.50 -9.14 13.94
CA GLU A 87 3.84 -9.47 14.36
C GLU A 87 4.81 -9.19 13.23
N TYR A 88 6.06 -8.94 13.59
CA TYR A 88 7.10 -8.63 12.63
C TYR A 88 7.16 -9.68 11.51
N LYS A 89 7.14 -10.96 11.85
CA LYS A 89 7.24 -12.01 10.83
C LYS A 89 6.06 -12.00 9.89
N THR A 90 4.87 -11.73 10.44
CA THR A 90 3.66 -11.69 9.64
C THR A 90 3.70 -10.53 8.65
N LEU A 91 4.10 -9.35 9.13
CA LEU A 91 4.19 -8.19 8.25
C LEU A 91 5.21 -8.43 7.15
N MET A 92 6.37 -8.98 7.49
CA MET A 92 7.40 -9.26 6.49
C MET A 92 6.88 -10.22 5.44
N ALA A 93 6.13 -11.25 5.86
CA ALA A 93 5.56 -12.20 4.92
C ALA A 93 4.55 -11.52 3.99
N VAL A 94 3.71 -10.65 4.54
CA VAL A 94 2.72 -9.93 3.73
C VAL A 94 3.42 -9.07 2.68
N LEU A 95 4.43 -8.31 3.11
CA LEU A 95 5.16 -7.44 2.19
C LEU A 95 5.87 -8.24 1.11
N ASN A 96 6.45 -9.36 1.50
CA ASN A 96 7.15 -10.21 0.54
C ASN A 96 6.19 -10.78 -0.51
N ASP A 97 5.02 -11.24 -0.06
CA ASP A 97 4.04 -11.80 -0.98
C ASP A 97 3.52 -10.75 -1.96
N ILE A 98 3.26 -9.54 -1.45
CA ILE A 98 2.80 -8.45 -2.30
C ILE A 98 3.87 -8.12 -3.34
N ALA A 99 5.12 -7.97 -2.89
CA ALA A 99 6.22 -7.61 -3.78
C ALA A 99 6.42 -8.66 -4.87
N LEU A 100 6.38 -9.93 -4.49
CA LEU A 100 6.54 -10.99 -5.48
C LEU A 100 5.39 -11.01 -6.47
N SER A 101 4.17 -10.80 -6.00
CA SER A 101 3.00 -10.80 -6.88
C SER A 101 3.06 -9.68 -7.88
N VAL A 102 3.43 -8.48 -7.42
CA VAL A 102 3.50 -7.32 -8.29
C VAL A 102 4.63 -7.46 -9.31
N SER A 103 5.79 -7.93 -8.87
CA SER A 103 6.95 -8.00 -9.75
C SER A 103 6.84 -9.12 -10.78
N ASN A 104 5.92 -10.06 -10.59
CA ASN A 104 5.79 -11.21 -11.47
C ASN A 104 4.58 -11.08 -12.40
N LYS A 105 4.43 -9.93 -13.02
CA LYS A 105 3.26 -9.66 -13.85
C LYS A 105 3.18 -10.56 -15.07
N LYS A 106 4.30 -11.18 -15.45
CA LYS A 106 4.31 -12.04 -16.63
C LYS A 106 4.11 -13.50 -16.31
N LYS A 107 3.86 -13.81 -15.05
CA LYS A 107 3.86 -15.20 -14.65
C LYS A 107 2.85 -16.00 -15.42
N LYS A 108 1.77 -15.44 -15.88
CA LYS A 108 0.88 -16.24 -16.54
C LYS A 108 -0.27 -15.59 -17.09
N LYS A 109 -0.67 -16.07 -18.19
CA LYS A 109 -1.89 -15.62 -18.74
C LYS A 109 -3.00 -16.42 -18.18
N ILE A 110 -4.05 -15.82 -17.89
CA ILE A 110 -5.20 -16.51 -17.33
C ILE A 110 -6.23 -16.72 -18.41
#